data_4db2e2e79725d256367aeefcf7b0e5d5
#
_entry.id   4db2e2e79725d256367aeefcf7b0e5d5
#
_cell.length_a   1.000
_cell.length_b   1.000
_cell.length_c   1.000
_cell.angle_alpha   90.00
_cell.angle_beta   90.00
_cell.angle_gamma   90.00
#
_symmetry.space_group_name_H-M   'P 1'
#
loop_
_entity.id
_entity.type
_entity.pdbx_description
1 polymer ?
#
loop_
_entity_poly.entity_id
_entity_poly.type
_entity_poly.pdbx_seq_one_letter_code
_entity_poly.pdbx_strand_id
1 'polypeptide(L)'
;MVILLKKLLNKSRKFMKKIILFLSLFCILCIPSQVNAYNYENISQIEYLEDGSYIETTIFVSNDYARSQKTASKIARYNSSTGVQKWYVTVTGTFSYGNGSAKCISSSVKSGVYNNKWAISSKSASKSGATAIASATAKHSYDNTAYETKKLTVRLTCSSTGVLS
;
A
#
# COMPACT_ATOMS: atom_id res chain seq x y z
N MET A 1 -13.62 -6.92 70.43
CA MET A 1 -13.59 -5.75 69.52
C MET A 1 -12.39 -5.76 68.56
N VAL A 2 -11.15 -5.99 69.01
CA VAL A 2 -9.89 -5.93 68.22
C VAL A 2 -9.84 -7.02 67.10
N ILE A 3 -10.35 -8.21 67.32
CA ILE A 3 -10.33 -9.34 66.34
C ILE A 3 -11.24 -9.05 65.13
N LEU A 4 -12.40 -8.44 65.38
CA LEU A 4 -13.36 -8.10 64.29
C LEU A 4 -12.81 -7.01 63.36
N LEU A 5 -12.09 -5.99 63.92
CA LEU A 5 -11.43 -4.94 63.16
C LEU A 5 -10.32 -5.48 62.23
N LYS A 6 -9.50 -6.41 62.74
CA LYS A 6 -8.43 -7.05 61.95
C LYS A 6 -9.00 -7.87 60.78
N LYS A 7 -10.18 -8.52 60.95
CA LYS A 7 -10.82 -9.32 59.92
C LYS A 7 -11.42 -8.44 58.79
N LEU A 8 -11.99 -7.26 59.17
CA LEU A 8 -12.52 -6.27 58.23
C LEU A 8 -11.38 -5.60 57.44
N LEU A 9 -10.29 -5.21 58.05
CA LEU A 9 -9.11 -4.64 57.39
C LEU A 9 -8.45 -5.62 56.40
N ASN A 10 -8.41 -6.91 56.74
CA ASN A 10 -7.83 -7.93 55.85
C ASN A 10 -8.74 -8.21 54.64
N LYS A 11 -10.06 -8.13 54.81
CA LYS A 11 -11.05 -8.26 53.73
C LYS A 11 -10.97 -7.08 52.76
N SER A 12 -10.83 -5.86 53.28
CA SER A 12 -10.66 -4.63 52.50
C SER A 12 -9.35 -4.64 51.68
N ARG A 13 -8.23 -5.07 52.27
CA ARG A 13 -6.93 -5.21 51.57
C ARG A 13 -6.98 -6.23 50.44
N LYS A 14 -7.67 -7.38 50.62
CA LYS A 14 -7.86 -8.38 49.55
C LYS A 14 -8.74 -7.85 48.42
N PHE A 15 -9.75 -7.05 48.73
CA PHE A 15 -10.64 -6.44 47.75
C PHE A 15 -9.92 -5.36 46.94
N MET A 16 -9.13 -4.46 47.59
CA MET A 16 -8.29 -3.49 46.90
C MET A 16 -7.26 -4.11 45.97
N LYS A 17 -6.60 -5.20 46.37
CA LYS A 17 -5.64 -5.91 45.52
C LYS A 17 -6.30 -6.48 44.26
N LYS A 18 -7.55 -6.98 44.33
CA LYS A 18 -8.31 -7.45 43.18
C LYS A 18 -8.70 -6.31 42.22
N ILE A 19 -9.08 -5.15 42.76
CA ILE A 19 -9.39 -3.96 41.96
C ILE A 19 -8.16 -3.44 41.22
N ILE A 20 -7.00 -3.36 41.90
CA ILE A 20 -5.74 -2.93 41.30
C ILE A 20 -5.33 -3.89 40.17
N LEU A 21 -5.49 -5.22 40.37
CA LEU A 21 -5.20 -6.23 39.38
C LEU A 21 -6.13 -6.12 38.16
N PHE A 22 -7.41 -5.81 38.37
CA PHE A 22 -8.38 -5.61 37.29
C PHE A 22 -8.13 -4.32 36.51
N LEU A 23 -7.74 -3.22 37.20
CA LEU A 23 -7.37 -1.95 36.56
C LEU A 23 -6.09 -2.09 35.71
N SER A 24 -5.09 -2.84 36.20
CA SER A 24 -3.85 -3.07 35.44
C SER A 24 -4.09 -3.93 34.21
N LEU A 25 -5.01 -4.88 34.25
CA LEU A 25 -5.38 -5.70 33.10
C LEU A 25 -6.17 -4.92 32.04
N PHE A 26 -6.97 -3.93 32.48
CA PHE A 26 -7.73 -3.06 31.57
C PHE A 26 -6.86 -2.05 30.81
N CYS A 27 -5.76 -1.57 31.43
CA CYS A 27 -4.78 -0.68 30.76
C CYS A 27 -4.01 -1.36 29.63
N ILE A 28 -3.87 -2.69 29.66
CA ILE A 28 -3.15 -3.45 28.59
C ILE A 28 -4.01 -3.56 27.33
N LEU A 29 -5.35 -3.44 27.44
CA LEU A 29 -6.27 -3.52 26.30
C LEU A 29 -6.45 -2.19 25.56
N CYS A 30 -5.95 -1.08 26.10
CA CYS A 30 -5.95 0.25 25.47
C CYS A 30 -4.61 0.56 24.80
N ILE A 31 -3.99 -0.42 24.11
CA ILE A 31 -2.91 -0.10 23.18
C ILE A 31 -3.61 0.53 21.98
N PRO A 32 -3.41 1.85 21.72
CA PRO A 32 -3.92 2.42 20.48
C PRO A 32 -3.24 1.66 19.35
N SER A 33 -4.01 0.90 18.57
CA SER A 33 -3.53 0.42 17.28
C SER A 33 -3.11 1.67 16.51
N GLN A 34 -1.82 1.82 16.29
CA GLN A 34 -1.30 2.88 15.44
C GLN A 34 -1.88 2.63 14.05
N VAL A 35 -2.98 3.29 13.75
CA VAL A 35 -3.46 3.43 12.38
C VAL A 35 -2.37 4.23 11.68
N ASN A 36 -1.54 3.54 10.89
CA ASN A 36 -0.62 4.20 9.98
C ASN A 36 -1.46 5.07 9.05
N ALA A 37 -1.53 6.37 9.35
CA ALA A 37 -2.09 7.35 8.44
C ALA A 37 -1.16 7.38 7.22
N TYR A 38 -1.58 6.74 6.13
CA TYR A 38 -0.93 6.90 4.84
C TYR A 38 -1.16 8.34 4.38
N ASN A 39 -0.14 9.18 4.48
CA ASN A 39 -0.15 10.45 3.77
C ASN A 39 -0.02 10.14 2.28
N TYR A 40 -1.16 10.20 1.58
CA TYR A 40 -1.22 10.07 0.13
C TYR A 40 -0.81 11.41 -0.49
N GLU A 41 0.44 11.56 -0.91
CA GLU A 41 0.74 12.50 -1.98
C GLU A 41 0.23 11.88 -3.29
N ASN A 42 -1.03 12.17 -3.63
CA ASN A 42 -1.64 11.70 -4.87
C ASN A 42 -1.19 12.60 -6.02
N ILE A 43 -0.06 12.28 -6.64
CA ILE A 43 0.29 12.85 -7.95
C ILE A 43 -0.43 11.97 -8.97
N SER A 44 -1.56 12.45 -9.47
CA SER A 44 -2.30 11.79 -10.56
C SER A 44 -1.91 12.41 -11.89
N GLN A 45 -1.58 11.58 -12.87
CA GLN A 45 -1.30 11.96 -14.26
C GLN A 45 -2.24 11.19 -15.17
N ILE A 46 -2.77 11.86 -16.21
CA ILE A 46 -3.64 11.26 -17.22
C ILE A 46 -2.96 11.37 -18.57
N GLU A 47 -2.88 10.25 -19.28
CA GLU A 47 -2.40 10.14 -20.65
C GLU A 47 -3.54 9.61 -21.52
N TYR A 48 -3.98 10.41 -22.50
CA TYR A 48 -5.02 10.01 -23.46
C TYR A 48 -4.40 9.24 -24.62
N LEU A 49 -5.09 8.18 -25.05
CA LEU A 49 -4.73 7.37 -26.20
C LEU A 49 -5.55 7.82 -27.43
N GLU A 50 -5.13 7.39 -28.62
CA GLU A 50 -5.76 7.80 -29.91
C GLU A 50 -7.24 7.35 -30.02
N ASP A 51 -7.61 6.24 -29.35
CA ASP A 51 -8.97 5.72 -29.32
C ASP A 51 -9.88 6.41 -28.28
N GLY A 52 -9.38 7.49 -27.63
CA GLY A 52 -10.07 8.22 -26.59
C GLY A 52 -10.06 7.55 -25.23
N SER A 53 -9.55 6.33 -25.10
CA SER A 53 -9.25 5.72 -23.81
C SER A 53 -8.08 6.43 -23.15
N TYR A 54 -7.88 6.20 -21.85
CA TYR A 54 -6.79 6.88 -21.14
C TYR A 54 -6.19 6.02 -20.04
N ILE A 55 -4.95 6.35 -19.69
CA ILE A 55 -4.22 5.78 -18.59
C ILE A 55 -4.15 6.80 -17.46
N GLU A 56 -4.66 6.46 -16.30
CA GLU A 56 -4.53 7.24 -15.08
C GLU A 56 -3.43 6.64 -14.21
N THR A 57 -2.46 7.46 -13.83
CA THR A 57 -1.33 7.04 -12.99
C THR A 57 -1.36 7.76 -11.66
N THR A 58 -1.21 7.02 -10.55
CA THR A 58 -1.20 7.58 -9.19
C THR A 58 -0.05 6.99 -8.39
N ILE A 59 0.69 7.84 -7.65
CA ILE A 59 1.76 7.42 -6.74
C ILE A 59 1.23 7.44 -5.30
N PHE A 60 1.52 6.38 -4.55
CA PHE A 60 1.23 6.22 -3.12
C PHE A 60 2.54 6.02 -2.37
N VAL A 61 2.81 6.86 -1.39
CA VAL A 61 4.00 6.76 -0.55
C VAL A 61 3.59 6.15 0.79
N SER A 62 4.29 5.10 1.23
CA SER A 62 4.18 4.66 2.62
C SER A 62 5.13 5.50 3.47
N ASN A 63 4.64 6.02 4.60
CA ASN A 63 5.46 6.79 5.54
C ASN A 63 6.40 5.84 6.31
N ASP A 64 7.48 5.40 5.68
CA ASP A 64 8.59 4.80 6.38
C ASP A 64 9.50 5.92 6.91
N TYR A 65 9.51 6.10 8.24
CA TYR A 65 10.35 7.10 8.94
C TYR A 65 11.86 6.79 8.91
N ALA A 66 12.29 5.81 8.14
CA ALA A 66 13.70 5.53 7.93
C ALA A 66 14.34 6.65 7.10
N ARG A 67 15.33 7.35 7.67
CA ARG A 67 15.99 8.54 7.07
C ARG A 67 16.64 8.31 5.69
N SER A 68 16.79 7.06 5.25
CA SER A 68 17.49 6.70 4.00
C SER A 68 16.81 5.59 3.21
N GLN A 69 15.58 5.21 3.57
CA GLN A 69 14.84 4.17 2.87
C GLN A 69 13.36 4.57 2.75
N LYS A 70 12.74 4.23 1.63
CA LYS A 70 11.34 4.54 1.33
C LYS A 70 10.71 3.40 0.52
N THR A 71 9.48 3.04 0.87
CA THR A 71 8.64 2.15 0.08
C THR A 71 7.48 2.94 -0.52
N ALA A 72 7.23 2.73 -1.80
CA ALA A 72 6.13 3.39 -2.50
C ALA A 72 5.56 2.50 -3.58
N SER A 73 4.34 2.83 -4.01
CA SER A 73 3.65 2.17 -5.11
C SER A 73 3.18 3.18 -6.14
N LYS A 74 3.24 2.79 -7.42
CA LYS A 74 2.66 3.56 -8.54
C LYS A 74 1.71 2.63 -9.28
N ILE A 75 0.46 3.06 -9.42
CA ILE A 75 -0.58 2.33 -10.13
C ILE A 75 -0.87 3.02 -11.47
N ALA A 76 -1.01 2.23 -12.54
CA ALA A 76 -1.59 2.69 -13.79
C ALA A 76 -2.91 1.94 -14.02
N ARG A 77 -3.96 2.70 -14.28
CA ARG A 77 -5.31 2.22 -14.59
C ARG A 77 -5.63 2.51 -16.04
N TYR A 78 -6.03 1.48 -16.77
CA TYR A 78 -6.56 1.64 -18.13
C TYR A 78 -8.07 1.88 -18.04
N ASN A 79 -8.52 3.00 -18.59
CA ASN A 79 -9.89 3.44 -18.58
C ASN A 79 -10.39 3.57 -20.03
N SER A 80 -11.67 3.25 -20.27
CA SER A 80 -12.30 3.53 -21.56
C SER A 80 -12.50 5.05 -21.77
N SER A 81 -12.83 5.44 -22.99
CA SER A 81 -13.22 6.82 -23.33
C SER A 81 -14.39 7.36 -22.52
N THR A 82 -15.24 6.47 -21.97
CA THR A 82 -16.36 6.83 -21.07
C THR A 82 -15.98 6.85 -19.59
N GLY A 83 -14.70 6.70 -19.22
CA GLY A 83 -14.22 6.75 -17.85
C GLY A 83 -14.36 5.45 -17.06
N VAL A 84 -14.80 4.36 -17.68
CA VAL A 84 -14.94 3.07 -16.99
C VAL A 84 -13.59 2.39 -16.86
N GLN A 85 -13.17 2.13 -15.63
CA GLN A 85 -11.93 1.39 -15.35
C GLN A 85 -12.04 -0.05 -15.86
N LYS A 86 -11.05 -0.51 -16.61
CA LYS A 86 -11.00 -1.84 -17.22
C LYS A 86 -10.06 -2.76 -16.45
N TRP A 87 -8.82 -2.35 -16.26
CA TRP A 87 -7.80 -3.12 -15.56
C TRP A 87 -6.67 -2.21 -15.07
N TYR A 88 -5.77 -2.75 -14.26
CA TYR A 88 -4.66 -1.99 -13.67
C TYR A 88 -3.39 -2.82 -13.54
N VAL A 89 -2.27 -2.13 -13.44
CA VAL A 89 -0.98 -2.66 -12.99
C VAL A 89 -0.39 -1.71 -11.96
N THR A 90 0.17 -2.28 -10.89
CA THR A 90 0.84 -1.56 -9.81
C THR A 90 2.27 -2.07 -9.69
N VAL A 91 3.23 -1.15 -9.64
CA VAL A 91 4.58 -1.43 -9.17
C VAL A 91 4.69 -1.00 -7.71
N THR A 92 5.29 -1.83 -6.87
CA THR A 92 5.72 -1.44 -5.53
C THR A 92 7.23 -1.57 -5.46
N GLY A 93 7.91 -0.47 -5.11
CA GLY A 93 9.36 -0.39 -5.01
C GLY A 93 9.80 0.00 -3.61
N THR A 94 10.87 -0.62 -3.11
CA THR A 94 11.63 -0.16 -1.95
C THR A 94 12.95 0.43 -2.42
N PHE A 95 13.27 1.63 -1.94
CA PHE A 95 14.42 2.40 -2.38
C PHE A 95 15.29 2.79 -1.20
N SER A 96 16.62 2.72 -1.37
CA SER A 96 17.57 3.45 -0.54
C SER A 96 17.98 4.73 -1.25
N TYR A 97 18.16 5.82 -0.52
CA TYR A 97 18.55 7.11 -1.07
C TYR A 97 19.36 7.92 -0.05
N GLY A 98 20.12 8.89 -0.53
CA GLY A 98 21.01 9.73 0.25
C GLY A 98 22.44 9.74 -0.29
N ASN A 99 23.28 10.62 0.26
CA ASN A 99 24.70 10.78 -0.16
C ASN A 99 24.88 10.92 -1.67
N GLY A 100 23.96 11.66 -2.33
CA GLY A 100 24.00 11.94 -3.76
C GLY A 100 23.54 10.77 -4.67
N SER A 101 23.04 9.66 -4.12
CA SER A 101 22.64 8.47 -4.90
C SER A 101 21.29 7.91 -4.46
N ALA A 102 20.67 7.12 -5.34
CA ALA A 102 19.51 6.30 -5.01
C ALA A 102 19.61 4.94 -5.70
N LYS A 103 18.99 3.92 -5.08
CA LYS A 103 18.97 2.55 -5.61
C LYS A 103 17.64 1.88 -5.28
N CYS A 104 17.04 1.21 -6.24
CA CYS A 104 15.91 0.33 -6.02
C CYS A 104 16.38 -1.00 -5.39
N ILE A 105 15.93 -1.28 -4.16
CA ILE A 105 16.26 -2.50 -3.42
C ILE A 105 15.39 -3.66 -3.88
N SER A 106 14.08 -3.42 -3.99
CA SER A 106 13.10 -4.42 -4.40
C SER A 106 12.06 -3.83 -5.34
N SER A 107 11.49 -4.68 -6.18
CA SER A 107 10.35 -4.36 -7.05
C SER A 107 9.38 -5.53 -7.06
N SER A 108 8.10 -5.23 -6.97
CA SER A 108 7.02 -6.21 -7.08
C SER A 108 5.89 -5.70 -7.96
N VAL A 109 5.07 -6.63 -8.48
CA VAL A 109 3.94 -6.32 -9.36
C VAL A 109 2.63 -6.84 -8.80
N LYS A 110 1.60 -6.00 -8.82
CA LYS A 110 0.19 -6.40 -8.65
C LYS A 110 -0.59 -5.94 -9.86
N SER A 111 -1.52 -6.76 -10.34
CA SER A 111 -2.42 -6.40 -11.44
C SER A 111 -3.76 -7.07 -11.24
N GLY A 112 -4.81 -6.51 -11.84
CA GLY A 112 -6.15 -7.06 -11.78
C GLY A 112 -7.07 -6.42 -12.81
N VAL A 113 -8.27 -6.97 -12.94
CA VAL A 113 -9.32 -6.50 -13.85
C VAL A 113 -10.53 -6.04 -13.04
N TYR A 114 -11.28 -5.08 -13.60
CA TYR A 114 -12.52 -4.56 -13.02
C TYR A 114 -13.78 -5.14 -13.67
N ASN A 115 -13.63 -5.85 -14.79
CA ASN A 115 -14.74 -6.56 -15.42
C ASN A 115 -14.29 -7.90 -16.04
N ASN A 116 -15.24 -8.78 -16.29
CA ASN A 116 -15.01 -10.16 -16.75
C ASN A 116 -14.65 -10.28 -18.24
N LYS A 117 -14.73 -9.20 -19.02
CA LYS A 117 -14.31 -9.19 -20.44
C LYS A 117 -12.79 -9.02 -20.58
N TRP A 118 -12.11 -8.62 -19.51
CA TRP A 118 -10.66 -8.49 -19.47
C TRP A 118 -10.04 -9.60 -18.62
N ALA A 119 -8.88 -10.08 -19.03
CA ALA A 119 -8.09 -11.05 -18.28
C ALA A 119 -6.60 -10.67 -18.33
N ILE A 120 -5.91 -10.77 -17.20
CA ILE A 120 -4.45 -10.58 -17.16
C ILE A 120 -3.80 -11.84 -17.71
N SER A 121 -3.09 -11.73 -18.84
CA SER A 121 -2.39 -12.84 -19.49
C SER A 121 -0.93 -12.99 -19.03
N SER A 122 -0.29 -11.90 -18.64
CA SER A 122 1.08 -11.94 -18.09
C SER A 122 1.33 -10.73 -17.18
N LYS A 123 2.26 -10.88 -16.24
CA LYS A 123 2.79 -9.81 -15.40
C LYS A 123 4.24 -10.09 -15.02
N SER A 124 5.03 -9.04 -14.87
CA SER A 124 6.43 -9.14 -14.46
C SER A 124 6.85 -7.92 -13.67
N ALA A 125 7.83 -8.09 -12.79
CA ALA A 125 8.50 -7.01 -12.09
C ALA A 125 10.01 -7.12 -12.29
N SER A 126 10.66 -5.95 -12.41
CA SER A 126 12.12 -5.83 -12.50
C SER A 126 12.56 -4.54 -11.85
N LYS A 127 13.87 -4.35 -11.72
CA LYS A 127 14.47 -3.10 -11.23
C LYS A 127 15.69 -2.74 -12.03
N SER A 128 15.96 -1.44 -12.18
CA SER A 128 17.14 -0.91 -12.85
C SER A 128 17.58 0.38 -12.19
N GLY A 129 18.81 0.42 -11.67
CA GLY A 129 19.31 1.58 -10.94
C GLY A 129 18.40 1.97 -9.77
N ALA A 130 17.85 3.18 -9.81
CA ALA A 130 16.90 3.72 -8.83
C ALA A 130 15.42 3.54 -9.24
N THR A 131 15.12 2.69 -10.22
CA THR A 131 13.77 2.52 -10.76
C THR A 131 13.25 1.12 -10.50
N ALA A 132 12.04 1.03 -9.93
CA ALA A 132 11.20 -0.16 -9.88
C ALA A 132 10.31 -0.18 -11.13
N ILE A 133 10.17 -1.34 -11.77
CA ILE A 133 9.45 -1.50 -13.04
C ILE A 133 8.46 -2.64 -12.87
N ALA A 134 7.22 -2.44 -13.30
CA ALA A 134 6.24 -3.50 -13.42
C ALA A 134 5.54 -3.42 -14.77
N SER A 135 5.31 -4.57 -15.38
CA SER A 135 4.54 -4.68 -16.62
C SER A 135 3.43 -5.70 -16.45
N ALA A 136 2.30 -5.44 -17.09
CA ALA A 136 1.24 -6.42 -17.24
C ALA A 136 0.66 -6.33 -18.64
N THR A 137 0.19 -7.46 -19.14
CA THR A 137 -0.53 -7.57 -20.40
C THR A 137 -1.93 -8.09 -20.09
N ALA A 138 -2.93 -7.37 -20.58
CA ALA A 138 -4.33 -7.76 -20.47
C ALA A 138 -4.90 -8.07 -21.86
N LYS A 139 -5.79 -9.06 -21.92
CA LYS A 139 -6.55 -9.45 -23.11
C LYS A 139 -8.01 -9.09 -22.91
N HIS A 140 -8.60 -8.45 -23.87
CA HIS A 140 -10.04 -8.18 -23.96
C HIS A 140 -10.68 -9.17 -24.93
N SER A 141 -11.71 -9.88 -24.49
CA SER A 141 -12.46 -10.81 -25.32
C SER A 141 -13.65 -10.08 -25.95
N TYR A 142 -13.71 -10.14 -27.28
CA TYR A 142 -14.89 -9.83 -28.08
C TYR A 142 -15.46 -11.17 -28.59
N ASP A 143 -16.68 -11.51 -28.33
CA ASP A 143 -17.42 -12.63 -28.92
C ASP A 143 -16.61 -13.91 -29.23
N ASN A 144 -16.00 -14.51 -28.23
CA ASN A 144 -15.29 -15.80 -28.22
C ASN A 144 -14.19 -16.04 -29.30
N THR A 145 -14.00 -15.15 -30.25
CA THR A 145 -13.08 -15.36 -31.39
C THR A 145 -12.05 -14.27 -31.63
N ALA A 146 -12.27 -13.04 -31.11
CA ALA A 146 -11.36 -11.92 -31.26
C ALA A 146 -10.84 -11.44 -29.92
N TYR A 147 -9.53 -11.14 -29.86
CA TYR A 147 -8.89 -10.62 -28.66
C TYR A 147 -8.14 -9.34 -28.99
N GLU A 148 -8.39 -8.30 -28.20
CA GLU A 148 -7.51 -7.16 -28.14
C GLU A 148 -6.48 -7.37 -27.02
N THR A 149 -5.24 -7.04 -27.26
CA THR A 149 -4.17 -7.14 -26.26
C THR A 149 -3.60 -5.76 -25.98
N LYS A 150 -3.65 -5.35 -24.71
CA LYS A 150 -3.05 -4.10 -24.24
C LYS A 150 -1.96 -4.40 -23.20
N LYS A 151 -0.81 -3.75 -23.32
CA LYS A 151 0.31 -3.86 -22.38
C LYS A 151 0.52 -2.52 -21.70
N LEU A 152 0.61 -2.49 -20.35
CA LEU A 152 1.04 -1.36 -19.58
C LEU A 152 2.36 -1.66 -18.89
N THR A 153 3.23 -0.65 -18.84
CA THR A 153 4.47 -0.69 -18.07
C THR A 153 4.52 0.54 -17.17
N VAL A 154 4.66 0.30 -15.89
CA VAL A 154 4.74 1.36 -14.86
C VAL A 154 6.16 1.40 -14.32
N ARG A 155 6.69 2.61 -14.23
CA ARG A 155 8.02 2.90 -13.69
C ARG A 155 7.87 3.84 -12.50
N LEU A 156 8.50 3.48 -11.39
CA LEU A 156 8.58 4.31 -10.18
C LEU A 156 10.06 4.53 -9.89
N THR A 157 10.49 5.78 -9.98
CA THR A 157 11.90 6.17 -9.79
C THR A 157 12.04 6.98 -8.51
N CYS A 158 13.12 6.75 -7.77
CA CYS A 158 13.48 7.52 -6.60
C CYS A 158 14.74 8.35 -6.88
N SER A 159 14.70 9.65 -6.58
CA SER A 159 15.88 10.52 -6.68
C SER A 159 16.83 10.32 -5.49
N SER A 160 18.05 10.87 -5.58
CA SER A 160 19.01 10.89 -4.47
C SER A 160 18.53 11.65 -3.23
N THR A 161 17.53 12.52 -3.39
CA THR A 161 16.86 13.25 -2.30
C THR A 161 15.59 12.57 -1.79
N GLY A 162 15.22 11.39 -2.34
CA GLY A 162 14.03 10.64 -1.94
C GLY A 162 12.73 11.10 -2.62
N VAL A 163 12.79 11.95 -3.65
CA VAL A 163 11.62 12.33 -4.46
C VAL A 163 11.25 11.18 -5.39
N LEU A 164 9.96 10.88 -5.49
CA LEU A 164 9.40 9.81 -6.31
C LEU A 164 8.72 10.37 -7.57
N SER A 165 8.89 9.65 -8.71
CA SER A 165 8.29 10.01 -10.00
C SER A 165 7.84 8.77 -10.79
#